data_038ce18cb8731de8b923b9eb68c66989
#
_entry.id   038ce18cb8731de8b923b9eb68c66989
#
_cell.length_a   1.000
_cell.length_b   1.000
_cell.length_c   1.000
_cell.angle_alpha   90.00
_cell.angle_beta   90.00
_cell.angle_gamma   90.00
#
_symmetry.space_group_name_H-M   'P 1'
#
loop_
_entity.id
_entity.type
_entity.pdbx_description
1 polymer ?
#
loop_
_entity_poly.entity_id
_entity_poly.type
_entity_poly.pdbx_seq_one_letter_code
_entity_poly.pdbx_strand_id
1 'polypeptide(L)'
;MEQAQYTWKVTAMDCRTKEGDNNNVVYNVHWTCSGHFIDFNASVYATCSVPAPEGSFTPYADLTQDQVLGWIYANGVDKDATEAAVAKQIQEMIAPTVQTPPLPWSA
;
A
#
# COMPACT_ATOMS: atom_id res chain seq x y z
N MET A 1 7.74 -2.09 -24.22
CA MET A 1 8.46 -2.36 -22.97
C MET A 1 7.49 -2.88 -21.93
N GLU A 2 7.76 -4.03 -21.37
CA GLU A 2 6.88 -4.59 -20.37
C GLU A 2 7.01 -3.81 -19.07
N GLN A 3 5.88 -3.66 -18.41
CA GLN A 3 5.83 -2.96 -17.13
C GLN A 3 5.48 -3.93 -16.04
N ALA A 4 5.89 -3.61 -14.81
CA ALA A 4 5.50 -4.38 -13.65
C ALA A 4 3.99 -4.33 -13.49
N GLN A 5 3.43 -5.39 -12.97
CA GLN A 5 2.03 -5.44 -12.60
C GLN A 5 1.90 -5.13 -11.12
N TYR A 6 0.97 -4.27 -10.78
CA TYR A 6 0.81 -3.80 -9.40
C TYR A 6 -0.49 -4.32 -8.81
N THR A 7 -0.41 -4.73 -7.56
CA THR A 7 -1.56 -5.19 -6.80
C THR A 7 -1.66 -4.39 -5.52
N TRP A 8 -2.78 -3.72 -5.33
CA TRP A 8 -3.09 -2.98 -4.12
C TRP A 8 -4.02 -3.82 -3.25
N LYS A 9 -3.71 -3.89 -1.98
CA LYS A 9 -4.49 -4.70 -1.05
C LYS A 9 -4.62 -4.01 0.29
N VAL A 10 -5.84 -4.00 0.82
CA VAL A 10 -6.08 -3.59 2.20
C VAL A 10 -5.89 -4.82 3.07
N THR A 11 -5.00 -4.73 4.05
CA THR A 11 -4.66 -5.88 4.90
C THR A 11 -5.36 -5.84 6.24
N ALA A 12 -5.69 -4.64 6.73
CA ALA A 12 -6.41 -4.48 7.98
C ALA A 12 -6.96 -3.07 8.06
N MET A 13 -7.94 -2.86 8.89
CA MET A 13 -8.49 -1.54 9.16
C MET A 13 -8.69 -1.39 10.64
N ASP A 14 -8.20 -0.27 11.19
CA ASP A 14 -8.41 0.07 12.58
C ASP A 14 -9.67 0.92 12.68
N CYS A 15 -10.55 0.54 13.58
CA CYS A 15 -11.85 1.18 13.72
C CYS A 15 -12.04 1.69 15.14
N ARG A 16 -12.73 2.83 15.24
CA ARG A 16 -13.31 3.22 16.53
C ARG A 16 -14.53 2.36 16.75
N THR A 17 -14.62 1.77 17.93
CA THR A 17 -15.73 0.88 18.26
C THR A 17 -17.06 1.59 18.10
N LYS A 18 -17.08 2.87 18.47
CA LYS A 18 -18.27 3.68 18.37
C LYS A 18 -17.88 5.15 18.22
N GLU A 19 -18.53 5.82 17.30
CA GLU A 19 -18.39 7.27 17.13
C GLU A 19 -19.78 7.83 16.84
N GLY A 20 -20.33 8.60 17.79
CA GLY A 20 -21.72 9.02 17.69
C GLY A 20 -22.64 7.82 17.67
N ASP A 21 -23.47 7.73 16.63
CA ASP A 21 -24.39 6.61 16.45
C ASP A 21 -23.81 5.51 15.55
N ASN A 22 -22.57 5.68 15.07
CA ASN A 22 -21.93 4.74 14.16
C ASN A 22 -21.02 3.79 14.92
N ASN A 23 -21.01 2.51 14.51
CA ASN A 23 -20.14 1.49 15.07
C ASN A 23 -19.07 1.11 14.06
N ASN A 24 -17.89 0.71 14.56
CA ASN A 24 -16.78 0.26 13.71
C ASN A 24 -16.43 1.29 12.63
N VAL A 25 -16.13 2.51 13.07
CA VAL A 25 -15.79 3.61 12.16
C VAL A 25 -14.30 3.53 11.85
N VAL A 26 -13.95 3.28 10.61
CA VAL A 26 -12.56 3.17 10.16
C VAL A 26 -11.87 4.53 10.30
N TYR A 27 -10.70 4.54 10.95
CA TYR A 27 -9.89 5.75 11.06
C TYR A 27 -8.47 5.54 10.55
N ASN A 28 -8.05 4.30 10.31
CA ASN A 28 -6.72 4.01 9.83
C ASN A 28 -6.76 2.75 8.97
N VAL A 29 -6.12 2.81 7.81
CA VAL A 29 -6.11 1.70 6.84
C VAL A 29 -4.69 1.19 6.69
N HIS A 30 -4.51 -0.12 6.87
CA HIS A 30 -3.25 -0.81 6.58
C HIS A 30 -3.33 -1.35 5.17
N TRP A 31 -2.35 -1.01 4.35
CA TRP A 31 -2.39 -1.37 2.94
C TRP A 31 -1.01 -1.81 2.44
N THR A 32 -1.02 -2.55 1.35
CA THR A 32 0.20 -2.93 0.64
C THR A 32 0.04 -2.62 -0.84
N CYS A 33 1.16 -2.31 -1.47
CA CYS A 33 1.25 -2.22 -2.92
C CYS A 33 2.38 -3.15 -3.33
N SER A 34 2.06 -4.16 -4.11
CA SER A 34 3.02 -5.16 -4.57
C SER A 34 3.21 -5.03 -6.07
N GLY A 35 4.45 -5.17 -6.53
CA GLY A 35 4.77 -5.19 -7.94
C GLY A 35 5.41 -6.51 -8.33
N HIS A 36 5.12 -6.96 -9.53
CA HIS A 36 5.68 -8.18 -10.09
C HIS A 36 6.13 -7.91 -11.52
N PHE A 37 7.38 -8.27 -11.81
CA PHE A 37 7.95 -8.14 -13.16
C PHE A 37 8.86 -9.35 -13.39
N ILE A 38 8.47 -10.21 -14.33
CA ILE A 38 9.18 -11.47 -14.63
C ILE A 38 9.28 -12.29 -13.35
N ASP A 39 10.50 -12.50 -12.83
CA ASP A 39 10.72 -13.26 -11.59
C ASP A 39 11.01 -12.37 -10.39
N PHE A 40 10.83 -11.06 -10.55
CA PHE A 40 11.14 -10.09 -9.50
C PHE A 40 9.87 -9.58 -8.86
N ASN A 41 9.88 -9.50 -7.53
CA ASN A 41 8.76 -9.00 -6.76
C ASN A 41 9.26 -7.98 -5.74
N ALA A 42 8.47 -6.94 -5.54
CA ALA A 42 8.72 -5.98 -4.48
C ALA A 42 7.40 -5.50 -3.93
N SER A 43 7.40 -5.03 -2.70
CA SER A 43 6.18 -4.51 -2.11
C SER A 43 6.51 -3.45 -1.06
N VAL A 44 5.53 -2.59 -0.83
CA VAL A 44 5.58 -1.62 0.27
C VAL A 44 4.35 -1.83 1.13
N TYR A 45 4.52 -1.61 2.43
CA TYR A 45 3.44 -1.66 3.41
C TYR A 45 3.43 -0.33 4.15
N ALA A 46 2.24 0.21 4.34
CA ALA A 46 2.10 1.45 5.09
C ALA A 46 0.68 1.55 5.65
N THR A 47 0.46 2.62 6.38
CA THR A 47 -0.85 2.94 6.93
C THR A 47 -1.26 4.32 6.46
N CYS A 48 -2.57 4.54 6.42
CA CYS A 48 -3.14 5.82 6.04
C CYS A 48 -4.31 6.14 6.97
N SER A 49 -4.25 7.31 7.59
CA SER A 49 -5.37 7.79 8.40
C SER A 49 -6.45 8.34 7.49
N VAL A 50 -7.69 8.01 7.78
CA VAL A 50 -8.83 8.52 7.03
C VAL A 50 -9.76 9.26 7.98
N PRO A 51 -10.40 10.35 7.52
CA PRO A 51 -11.29 11.12 8.39
C PRO A 51 -12.58 10.39 8.69
N ALA A 52 -13.23 10.79 9.77
CA ALA A 52 -14.56 10.28 10.08
C ALA A 52 -15.52 10.60 8.93
N PRO A 53 -16.52 9.74 8.70
CA PRO A 53 -17.45 9.97 7.61
C PRO A 53 -18.27 11.24 7.83
N GLU A 54 -18.42 12.01 6.75
CA GLU A 54 -19.29 13.18 6.72
C GLU A 54 -20.45 12.84 5.79
N GLY A 55 -21.66 13.02 6.27
CA GLY A 55 -22.85 12.69 5.50
C GLY A 55 -23.16 11.19 5.58
N SER A 56 -23.15 10.52 4.43
CA SER A 56 -23.51 9.09 4.38
C SER A 56 -22.44 8.21 4.99
N PHE A 57 -22.83 7.34 5.92
CA PHE A 57 -21.95 6.36 6.52
C PHE A 57 -22.23 4.98 5.94
N THR A 58 -21.19 4.32 5.44
CA THR A 58 -21.29 2.95 4.97
C THR A 58 -20.94 2.01 6.12
N PRO A 59 -21.85 1.12 6.54
CA PRO A 59 -21.54 0.15 7.60
C PRO A 59 -20.32 -0.69 7.24
N TYR A 60 -19.54 -1.05 8.26
CA TYR A 60 -18.30 -1.79 8.07
C TYR A 60 -18.49 -3.05 7.21
N ALA A 61 -19.56 -3.80 7.46
CA ALA A 61 -19.83 -5.03 6.74
C ALA A 61 -20.12 -4.82 5.25
N ASP A 62 -20.48 -3.60 4.85
CA ASP A 62 -20.81 -3.27 3.47
C ASP A 62 -19.67 -2.62 2.71
N LEU A 63 -18.52 -2.41 3.37
CA LEU A 63 -17.35 -1.81 2.71
C LEU A 63 -16.73 -2.77 1.70
N THR A 64 -16.28 -2.21 0.58
CA THR A 64 -15.51 -2.95 -0.41
C THR A 64 -14.07 -2.48 -0.42
N GLN A 65 -13.16 -3.33 -0.88
CA GLN A 65 -11.75 -2.95 -0.97
C GLN A 65 -11.56 -1.74 -1.88
N ASP A 66 -12.27 -1.69 -3.00
CA ASP A 66 -12.16 -0.57 -3.95
C ASP A 66 -12.57 0.74 -3.29
N GLN A 67 -13.60 0.74 -2.48
CA GLN A 67 -14.04 1.93 -1.76
C GLN A 67 -12.96 2.40 -0.79
N VAL A 68 -12.38 1.47 -0.04
CA VAL A 68 -11.34 1.79 0.95
C VAL A 68 -10.06 2.27 0.27
N LEU A 69 -9.67 1.65 -0.84
CA LEU A 69 -8.52 2.11 -1.61
C LEU A 69 -8.75 3.53 -2.12
N GLY A 70 -9.96 3.85 -2.55
CA GLY A 70 -10.31 5.22 -2.94
C GLY A 70 -10.10 6.21 -1.80
N TRP A 71 -10.40 5.81 -0.56
CA TRP A 71 -10.18 6.67 0.60
C TRP A 71 -8.69 6.97 0.81
N ILE A 72 -7.82 5.97 0.72
CA ILE A 72 -6.39 6.22 0.96
C ILE A 72 -5.81 7.09 -0.16
N TYR A 73 -6.24 6.92 -1.39
CA TYR A 73 -5.76 7.77 -2.48
C TYR A 73 -6.20 9.23 -2.29
N ALA A 74 -7.36 9.45 -1.69
CA ALA A 74 -7.86 10.79 -1.42
C ALA A 74 -7.20 11.43 -0.18
N ASN A 75 -6.55 10.64 0.65
CA ASN A 75 -6.01 11.08 1.94
C ASN A 75 -4.49 10.98 2.04
N GLY A 76 -3.78 11.16 0.94
CA GLY A 76 -2.35 11.35 0.95
C GLY A 76 -1.53 10.21 0.35
N VAL A 77 -2.15 9.11 -0.01
CA VAL A 77 -1.43 8.02 -0.69
C VAL A 77 -1.42 8.31 -2.18
N ASP A 78 -0.25 8.63 -2.71
CA ASP A 78 -0.09 8.88 -4.14
C ASP A 78 0.12 7.54 -4.84
N LYS A 79 -0.90 7.12 -5.59
CA LYS A 79 -0.88 5.82 -6.27
C LYS A 79 0.30 5.73 -7.25
N ASP A 80 0.48 6.74 -8.08
CA ASP A 80 1.54 6.72 -9.09
C ASP A 80 2.92 6.75 -8.46
N ALA A 81 3.13 7.58 -7.44
CA ALA A 81 4.41 7.66 -6.74
C ALA A 81 4.73 6.36 -6.01
N THR A 82 3.73 5.72 -5.43
CA THR A 82 3.91 4.45 -4.72
C THR A 82 4.29 3.35 -5.71
N GLU A 83 3.58 3.26 -6.83
CA GLU A 83 3.91 2.27 -7.85
C GLU A 83 5.29 2.52 -8.44
N ALA A 84 5.68 3.79 -8.61
CA ALA A 84 7.01 4.13 -9.07
C ALA A 84 8.09 3.70 -8.07
N ALA A 85 7.81 3.83 -6.77
CA ALA A 85 8.75 3.38 -5.73
C ALA A 85 8.92 1.86 -5.76
N VAL A 86 7.84 1.11 -5.96
CA VAL A 86 7.89 -0.34 -6.11
C VAL A 86 8.68 -0.72 -7.37
N ALA A 87 8.42 -0.03 -8.48
CA ALA A 87 9.14 -0.26 -9.73
C ALA A 87 10.65 -0.03 -9.56
N LYS A 88 11.00 1.01 -8.79
CA LYS A 88 12.41 1.31 -8.51
C LYS A 88 13.07 0.18 -7.71
N GLN A 89 12.37 -0.40 -6.75
CA GLN A 89 12.89 -1.54 -6.01
C GLN A 89 13.14 -2.73 -6.94
N ILE A 90 12.23 -2.97 -7.87
CA ILE A 90 12.39 -4.06 -8.85
C ILE A 90 13.61 -3.78 -9.73
N GLN A 91 13.78 -2.55 -10.22
CA GLN A 91 14.91 -2.18 -11.04
C GLN A 91 16.24 -2.40 -10.31
N GLU A 92 16.29 -2.10 -9.02
CA GLU A 92 17.49 -2.33 -8.21
C GLU A 92 17.79 -3.83 -8.07
N MET A 93 16.79 -4.68 -8.11
CA MET A 93 16.99 -6.14 -8.12
C MET A 93 17.54 -6.62 -9.46
N ILE A 94 17.06 -6.04 -10.57
CA ILE A 94 17.47 -6.42 -11.92
C ILE A 94 18.89 -5.92 -12.22
N ALA A 95 19.17 -4.67 -11.89
CA ALA A 95 20.46 -4.02 -12.17
C ALA A 95 20.89 -3.20 -10.95
N PRO A 96 21.43 -3.88 -9.92
CA PRO A 96 21.81 -3.19 -8.70
C PRO A 96 22.85 -2.10 -8.95
N THR A 97 22.58 -0.91 -8.42
CA THR A 97 23.54 0.20 -8.48
C THR A 97 24.45 0.21 -7.27
N VAL A 98 24.12 -0.58 -6.25
CA VAL A 98 24.92 -0.74 -5.03
C VAL A 98 25.09 -2.22 -4.78
N GLN A 99 26.30 -2.61 -4.43
CA GLN A 99 26.54 -4.01 -4.07
C GLN A 99 27.60 -4.06 -2.98
N THR A 100 27.62 -5.18 -2.27
CA THR A 100 28.59 -5.43 -1.22
C THR A 100 29.43 -6.63 -1.62
N PRO A 101 30.47 -6.42 -2.42
CA PRO A 101 31.29 -7.54 -2.86
C PRO A 101 32.10 -8.13 -1.69
N PRO A 102 32.56 -9.36 -1.80
CA PRO A 102 33.42 -9.95 -0.79
C PRO A 102 34.68 -9.11 -0.63
N LEU A 103 35.19 -9.06 0.59
CA LEU A 103 36.43 -8.33 0.85
C LEU A 103 37.57 -8.99 0.06
N PRO A 104 38.47 -8.19 -0.57
CA PRO A 104 39.52 -8.76 -1.42
C PRO A 104 40.46 -9.74 -0.69
N TRP A 105 40.57 -9.58 0.63
CA TRP A 105 41.46 -10.43 1.44
C TRP A 105 40.74 -11.61 2.09
N SER A 106 39.42 -11.74 1.89
CA SER A 106 38.69 -12.92 2.40
C SER A 106 38.73 -14.00 1.32
N ALA A 107 39.11 -15.17 1.73
CA ALA A 107 39.22 -16.30 0.79
C ALA A 107 37.88 -16.99 0.60
#